data_ca177c0ce7f4ecdb480fa626d6d1463a
#
_entry.id   ca177c0ce7f4ecdb480fa626d6d1463a
#
_cell.length_a   1.000
_cell.length_b   1.000
_cell.length_c   1.000
_cell.angle_alpha   90.00
_cell.angle_beta   90.00
_cell.angle_gamma   90.00
#
_symmetry.space_group_name_H-M   'P 1'
#
loop_
_entity.id
_entity.type
_entity.pdbx_description
1 polymer ?
#
loop_
_entity_poly.entity_id
_entity_poly.type
_entity_poly.pdbx_seq_one_letter_code
_entity_poly.pdbx_strand_id
1 'polypeptide(L)'
;MEEAKRDKAAEQRDKVAEQRERLTEALRIYGTHYTELGRRFAAWLGLHSTDATALLQITAAEERGTPLSPARLSERISLSTGATTALLNRLEAAGHITRAREHTDRRIVTLRGGGHIRERAEEFFDPVAHRLDAAMSNYPPRLLEQFEAFMADLNTALDTHLGEQDSKAPHSPGASAPGTSAPGRE
;
A
#
# COMPACT_ATOMS: atom_id res chain seq x y z
N MET A 1 7.67 17.15 49.66
CA MET A 1 8.19 17.73 48.39
C MET A 1 8.46 16.64 47.34
N GLU A 2 8.97 15.48 47.74
CA GLU A 2 9.24 14.31 46.86
C GLU A 2 7.95 13.66 46.36
N GLU A 3 6.93 13.49 47.21
CA GLU A 3 5.62 12.92 46.89
C GLU A 3 4.87 13.76 45.84
N ALA A 4 4.83 15.08 45.98
CA ALA A 4 4.22 15.99 45.03
C ALA A 4 4.95 16.00 43.64
N LYS A 5 6.24 15.68 43.61
CA LYS A 5 6.98 15.49 42.35
C LYS A 5 6.61 14.18 41.67
N ARG A 6 6.42 13.09 42.42
CA ARG A 6 5.99 11.79 41.92
C ARG A 6 4.59 11.84 41.35
N ASP A 7 3.66 12.51 42.04
CA ASP A 7 2.27 12.67 41.58
C ASP A 7 2.21 13.47 40.28
N LYS A 8 2.93 14.59 40.16
CA LYS A 8 3.02 15.36 38.94
C LYS A 8 3.63 14.56 37.77
N ALA A 9 4.63 13.72 38.08
CA ALA A 9 5.24 12.87 37.04
C ALA A 9 4.30 11.73 36.59
N ALA A 10 3.48 11.18 37.49
CA ALA A 10 2.44 10.22 37.17
C ALA A 10 1.36 10.86 36.32
N GLU A 11 0.80 11.99 36.73
CA GLU A 11 -0.20 12.77 35.97
C GLU A 11 0.29 13.13 34.55
N GLN A 12 1.58 13.51 34.43
CA GLN A 12 2.17 13.82 33.13
C GLN A 12 2.28 12.58 32.21
N ARG A 13 2.63 11.41 32.78
CA ARG A 13 2.66 10.15 32.03
C ARG A 13 1.29 9.73 31.53
N ASP A 14 0.26 9.89 32.40
CA ASP A 14 -1.13 9.55 32.05
C ASP A 14 -1.64 10.46 30.91
N LYS A 15 -1.38 11.76 30.97
CA LYS A 15 -1.71 12.71 29.89
C LYS A 15 -1.02 12.34 28.57
N VAL A 16 0.24 11.92 28.61
CA VAL A 16 0.96 11.49 27.41
C VAL A 16 0.39 10.17 26.87
N ALA A 17 0.02 9.23 27.74
CA ALA A 17 -0.63 7.98 27.33
C ALA A 17 -1.95 8.24 26.62
N GLU A 18 -2.83 9.05 27.23
CA GLU A 18 -4.10 9.46 26.62
C GLU A 18 -3.91 10.17 25.26
N GLN A 19 -2.88 11.01 25.13
CA GLN A 19 -2.58 11.69 23.89
C GLN A 19 -2.17 10.69 22.79
N ARG A 20 -1.37 9.68 23.14
CA ARG A 20 -0.99 8.61 22.20
C ARG A 20 -2.18 7.79 21.75
N GLU A 21 -3.11 7.46 22.66
CA GLU A 21 -4.34 6.75 22.31
C GLU A 21 -5.21 7.55 21.34
N ARG A 22 -5.44 8.84 21.62
CA ARG A 22 -6.18 9.71 20.70
C ARG A 22 -5.53 9.82 19.33
N LEU A 23 -4.19 9.88 19.28
CA LEU A 23 -3.45 9.94 18.03
C LEU A 23 -3.57 8.62 17.25
N THR A 24 -3.46 7.48 17.94
CA THR A 24 -3.65 6.15 17.34
C THR A 24 -5.05 6.02 16.74
N GLU A 25 -6.08 6.49 17.46
CA GLU A 25 -7.45 6.51 16.94
C GLU A 25 -7.60 7.40 15.70
N ALA A 26 -7.02 8.59 15.71
CA ALA A 26 -7.04 9.50 14.56
C ALA A 26 -6.37 8.88 13.33
N LEU A 27 -5.24 8.20 13.50
CA LEU A 27 -4.54 7.48 12.43
C LEU A 27 -5.39 6.32 11.89
N ARG A 28 -6.11 5.60 12.74
CA ARG A 28 -7.01 4.52 12.32
C ARG A 28 -8.17 5.06 11.48
N ILE A 29 -8.77 6.16 11.90
CA ILE A 29 -9.84 6.85 11.16
C ILE A 29 -9.30 7.34 9.81
N TYR A 30 -8.12 7.95 9.77
CA TYR A 30 -7.47 8.37 8.53
C TYR A 30 -7.25 7.18 7.57
N GLY A 31 -6.71 6.06 8.07
CA GLY A 31 -6.53 4.84 7.28
C GLY A 31 -7.84 4.30 6.68
N THR A 32 -8.93 4.35 7.46
CA THR A 32 -10.27 3.97 7.00
C THR A 32 -10.75 4.86 5.84
N HIS A 33 -10.60 6.17 5.97
CA HIS A 33 -10.96 7.11 4.90
C HIS A 33 -10.11 6.91 3.65
N TYR A 34 -8.82 6.65 3.82
CA TYR A 34 -7.92 6.41 2.69
C TYR A 34 -8.27 5.12 1.94
N THR A 35 -8.63 4.06 2.67
CA THR A 35 -9.13 2.80 2.10
C THR A 35 -10.43 3.00 1.33
N GLU A 36 -11.37 3.75 1.90
CA GLU A 36 -12.65 4.08 1.23
C GLU A 36 -12.43 4.91 -0.03
N LEU A 37 -11.48 5.84 -0.02
CA LEU A 37 -11.12 6.63 -1.20
C LEU A 37 -10.61 5.73 -2.34
N GLY A 38 -9.74 4.77 -2.02
CA GLY A 38 -9.27 3.76 -2.99
C GLY A 38 -10.41 2.90 -3.55
N ARG A 39 -11.37 2.50 -2.71
CA ARG A 39 -12.56 1.76 -3.14
C ARG A 39 -13.43 2.59 -4.10
N ARG A 40 -13.62 3.88 -3.82
CA ARG A 40 -14.38 4.80 -4.69
C ARG A 40 -13.67 5.03 -6.02
N PHE A 41 -12.35 5.15 -6.01
CA PHE A 41 -11.56 5.24 -7.23
C PHE A 41 -11.72 3.98 -8.10
N ALA A 42 -11.67 2.79 -7.48
CA ALA A 42 -11.94 1.54 -8.18
C ALA A 42 -13.31 1.53 -8.87
N ALA A 43 -14.37 1.89 -8.12
CA ALA A 43 -15.73 1.96 -8.65
C ALA A 43 -15.86 2.99 -9.78
N TRP A 44 -15.20 4.13 -9.66
CA TRP A 44 -15.20 5.19 -10.66
C TRP A 44 -14.51 4.78 -11.97
N LEU A 45 -13.47 3.94 -11.89
CA LEU A 45 -12.83 3.32 -13.05
C LEU A 45 -13.58 2.08 -13.59
N GLY A 46 -14.59 1.58 -12.88
CA GLY A 46 -15.26 0.32 -13.20
C GLY A 46 -14.41 -0.91 -12.96
N LEU A 47 -13.42 -0.81 -12.05
CA LEU A 47 -12.49 -1.89 -11.71
C LEU A 47 -12.90 -2.62 -10.44
N HIS A 48 -12.46 -3.88 -10.31
CA HIS A 48 -12.46 -4.55 -9.02
C HIS A 48 -11.46 -3.89 -8.06
N SER A 49 -11.75 -3.91 -6.75
CA SER A 49 -10.91 -3.27 -5.74
C SER A 49 -9.45 -3.73 -5.80
N THR A 50 -9.21 -5.01 -6.03
CA THR A 50 -7.85 -5.58 -6.15
C THR A 50 -7.11 -5.06 -7.38
N ASP A 51 -7.81 -4.92 -8.52
CA ASP A 51 -7.25 -4.39 -9.77
C ASP A 51 -6.88 -2.91 -9.60
N ALA A 52 -7.74 -2.13 -8.93
CA ALA A 52 -7.47 -0.73 -8.62
C ALA A 52 -6.31 -0.57 -7.62
N THR A 53 -6.23 -1.43 -6.59
CA THR A 53 -5.09 -1.44 -5.65
C THR A 53 -3.78 -1.71 -6.39
N ALA A 54 -3.76 -2.70 -7.27
CA ALA A 54 -2.59 -2.99 -8.10
C ALA A 54 -2.20 -1.80 -8.97
N LEU A 55 -3.18 -1.17 -9.62
CA LEU A 55 -2.98 -0.01 -10.47
C LEU A 55 -2.36 1.16 -9.68
N LEU A 56 -2.91 1.49 -8.50
CA LEU A 56 -2.37 2.54 -7.62
C LEU A 56 -0.93 2.22 -7.17
N GLN A 57 -0.61 0.95 -6.86
CA GLN A 57 0.75 0.56 -6.50
C GLN A 57 1.73 0.71 -7.68
N ILE A 58 1.29 0.39 -8.89
CA ILE A 58 2.10 0.53 -10.11
C ILE A 58 2.38 2.02 -10.39
N THR A 59 1.35 2.86 -10.43
CA THR A 59 1.49 4.30 -10.72
C THR A 59 2.32 5.01 -9.68
N ALA A 60 2.06 4.78 -8.40
CA ALA A 60 2.84 5.38 -7.31
C ALA A 60 4.32 4.93 -7.30
N ALA A 61 4.63 3.71 -7.72
CA ALA A 61 6.01 3.25 -7.85
C ALA A 61 6.71 3.87 -9.06
N GLU A 62 5.99 4.04 -10.17
CA GLU A 62 6.50 4.73 -11.35
C GLU A 62 6.83 6.19 -11.06
N GLU A 63 5.95 6.93 -10.36
CA GLU A 63 6.16 8.32 -9.96
C GLU A 63 7.39 8.49 -9.07
N ARG A 64 7.67 7.53 -8.19
CA ARG A 64 8.90 7.50 -7.37
C ARG A 64 10.16 7.09 -8.14
N GLY A 65 10.07 6.82 -9.45
CA GLY A 65 11.19 6.36 -10.27
C GLY A 65 11.64 4.92 -9.99
N THR A 66 10.85 4.13 -9.28
CA THR A 66 11.13 2.74 -8.91
C THR A 66 10.02 1.80 -9.41
N PRO A 67 9.84 1.65 -10.73
CA PRO A 67 8.73 0.88 -11.29
C PRO A 67 8.78 -0.59 -10.83
N LEU A 68 7.62 -1.17 -10.57
CA LEU A 68 7.49 -2.52 -10.04
C LEU A 68 7.64 -3.57 -11.13
N SER A 69 8.29 -4.69 -10.79
CA SER A 69 8.14 -5.93 -11.55
C SER A 69 6.86 -6.68 -11.14
N PRO A 70 6.35 -7.62 -11.97
CA PRO A 70 5.21 -8.47 -11.58
C PRO A 70 5.41 -9.21 -10.26
N ALA A 71 6.62 -9.70 -9.98
CA ALA A 71 6.94 -10.39 -8.73
C ALA A 71 6.82 -9.44 -7.53
N ARG A 72 7.39 -8.23 -7.63
CA ARG A 72 7.30 -7.22 -6.57
C ARG A 72 5.87 -6.75 -6.34
N LEU A 73 5.06 -6.64 -7.39
CA LEU A 73 3.64 -6.34 -7.24
C LEU A 73 2.92 -7.46 -6.50
N SER A 74 3.16 -8.73 -6.89
CA SER A 74 2.58 -9.92 -6.23
C SER A 74 2.81 -9.91 -4.72
N GLU A 75 4.03 -9.60 -4.29
CA GLU A 75 4.40 -9.46 -2.87
C GLU A 75 3.59 -8.34 -2.19
N ARG A 76 3.52 -7.15 -2.82
CA ARG A 76 2.85 -5.97 -2.23
C ARG A 76 1.35 -6.12 -2.06
N ILE A 77 0.69 -6.83 -2.98
CA ILE A 77 -0.77 -7.03 -2.93
C ILE A 77 -1.17 -8.41 -2.40
N SER A 78 -0.20 -9.18 -1.90
CA SER A 78 -0.39 -10.51 -1.30
C SER A 78 -1.20 -11.47 -2.18
N LEU A 79 -0.91 -11.49 -3.49
CA LEU A 79 -1.53 -12.40 -4.45
C LEU A 79 -0.53 -13.47 -4.92
N SER A 80 -1.06 -14.66 -5.26
CA SER A 80 -0.25 -15.67 -5.94
C SER A 80 0.21 -15.20 -7.33
N THR A 81 1.32 -15.74 -7.83
CA THR A 81 1.85 -15.43 -9.17
C THR A 81 0.80 -15.61 -10.28
N GLY A 82 -0.02 -16.67 -10.19
CA GLY A 82 -1.09 -16.92 -11.17
C GLY A 82 -2.19 -15.85 -11.11
N ALA A 83 -2.64 -15.48 -9.90
CA ALA A 83 -3.65 -14.45 -9.70
C ALA A 83 -3.12 -13.07 -10.17
N THR A 84 -1.87 -12.75 -9.85
CA THR A 84 -1.20 -11.51 -10.32
C THR A 84 -1.09 -11.47 -11.84
N THR A 85 -0.73 -12.58 -12.48
CA THR A 85 -0.66 -12.66 -13.93
C THR A 85 -2.03 -12.42 -14.58
N ALA A 86 -3.09 -13.05 -14.07
CA ALA A 86 -4.45 -12.86 -14.57
C ALA A 86 -4.91 -11.39 -14.39
N LEU A 87 -4.65 -10.79 -13.23
CA LEU A 87 -4.93 -9.39 -12.94
C LEU A 87 -4.20 -8.45 -13.92
N LEU A 88 -2.90 -8.65 -14.09
CA LEU A 88 -2.10 -7.84 -15.00
C LEU A 88 -2.57 -7.96 -16.46
N ASN A 89 -2.98 -9.15 -16.90
CA ASN A 89 -3.51 -9.34 -18.25
C ASN A 89 -4.83 -8.57 -18.44
N ARG A 90 -5.71 -8.53 -17.43
CA ARG A 90 -6.95 -7.73 -17.49
C ARG A 90 -6.64 -6.23 -17.56
N LEU A 91 -5.76 -5.74 -16.70
CA LEU A 91 -5.37 -4.32 -16.68
C LEU A 91 -4.70 -3.89 -17.99
N GLU A 92 -3.85 -4.74 -18.57
CA GLU A 92 -3.18 -4.48 -19.84
C GLU A 92 -4.16 -4.50 -21.01
N ALA A 93 -5.07 -5.49 -21.06
CA ALA A 93 -6.12 -5.58 -22.08
C ALA A 93 -7.08 -4.37 -22.06
N ALA A 94 -7.32 -3.80 -20.86
CA ALA A 94 -8.10 -2.57 -20.68
C ALA A 94 -7.27 -1.28 -20.95
N GLY A 95 -5.97 -1.40 -21.25
CA GLY A 95 -5.07 -0.27 -21.48
C GLY A 95 -4.70 0.52 -20.23
N HIS A 96 -5.00 0.00 -19.04
CA HIS A 96 -4.69 0.66 -17.77
C HIS A 96 -3.23 0.59 -17.39
N ILE A 97 -2.51 -0.43 -17.87
CA ILE A 97 -1.06 -0.60 -17.68
C ILE A 97 -0.38 -1.01 -18.98
N THR A 98 0.94 -0.87 -18.99
CA THR A 98 1.83 -1.41 -20.00
C THR A 98 2.97 -2.18 -19.34
N ARG A 99 3.49 -3.20 -20.02
CA ARG A 99 4.71 -3.92 -19.65
C ARG A 99 5.87 -3.39 -20.48
N ALA A 100 6.85 -2.78 -19.82
CA ALA A 100 8.08 -2.31 -20.45
C ALA A 100 9.23 -3.28 -20.14
N ARG A 101 10.15 -3.45 -21.08
CA ARG A 101 11.41 -4.15 -20.83
C ARG A 101 12.50 -3.12 -20.62
N GLU A 102 13.29 -3.27 -19.56
CA GLU A 102 14.40 -2.36 -19.29
C GLU A 102 15.45 -2.44 -20.41
N HIS A 103 15.95 -1.28 -20.83
CA HIS A 103 16.95 -1.22 -21.91
C HIS A 103 18.28 -1.88 -21.54
N THR A 104 18.63 -1.90 -20.25
CA THR A 104 19.87 -2.48 -19.72
C THR A 104 19.82 -3.99 -19.53
N ASP A 105 18.64 -4.54 -19.18
CA ASP A 105 18.42 -5.98 -19.11
C ASP A 105 17.00 -6.33 -19.62
N ARG A 106 16.94 -6.90 -20.83
CA ARG A 106 15.67 -7.30 -21.47
C ARG A 106 14.92 -8.41 -20.74
N ARG A 107 15.50 -9.01 -19.70
CA ARG A 107 14.84 -10.02 -18.85
C ARG A 107 13.97 -9.38 -17.77
N ILE A 108 14.25 -8.12 -17.44
CA ILE A 108 13.50 -7.39 -16.41
C ILE A 108 12.29 -6.75 -17.09
N VAL A 109 11.11 -7.21 -16.67
CA VAL A 109 9.82 -6.61 -17.04
C VAL A 109 9.39 -5.67 -15.92
N THR A 110 9.12 -4.42 -16.28
CA THR A 110 8.56 -3.40 -15.38
C THR A 110 7.13 -3.06 -15.78
N LEU A 111 6.33 -2.69 -14.79
CA LEU A 111 4.94 -2.29 -14.94
C LEU A 111 4.85 -0.76 -14.92
N ARG A 112 4.10 -0.21 -15.84
CA ARG A 112 3.86 1.23 -15.95
C ARG A 112 2.38 1.52 -16.11
N GLY A 113 1.93 2.66 -15.59
CA GLY A 113 0.57 3.13 -15.83
C GLY A 113 0.34 3.45 -17.30
N GLY A 114 -0.85 3.12 -17.81
CA GLY A 114 -1.30 3.58 -19.13
C GLY A 114 -1.46 5.10 -19.14
N GLY A 115 -1.18 5.75 -20.31
CA GLY A 115 -1.15 7.21 -20.40
C GLY A 115 -2.42 7.91 -19.87
N HIS A 116 -3.58 7.36 -20.18
CA HIS A 116 -4.87 7.89 -19.71
C HIS A 116 -5.15 7.66 -18.21
N ILE A 117 -4.47 6.71 -17.57
CA ILE A 117 -4.70 6.42 -16.15
C ILE A 117 -4.17 7.53 -15.25
N ARG A 118 -3.06 8.15 -15.63
CA ARG A 118 -2.52 9.28 -14.87
C ARG A 118 -3.51 10.45 -14.87
N GLU A 119 -4.00 10.84 -16.04
CA GLU A 119 -5.00 11.89 -16.17
C GLU A 119 -6.28 11.58 -15.38
N ARG A 120 -6.74 10.33 -15.44
CA ARG A 120 -7.89 9.87 -14.66
C ARG A 120 -7.64 9.89 -13.17
N ALA A 121 -6.47 9.50 -12.72
CA ALA A 121 -6.09 9.56 -11.31
C ALA A 121 -6.02 11.01 -10.82
N GLU A 122 -5.40 11.90 -11.57
CA GLU A 122 -5.36 13.35 -11.29
C GLU A 122 -6.80 13.90 -11.18
N GLU A 123 -7.67 13.66 -12.16
CA GLU A 123 -9.07 14.10 -12.14
C GLU A 123 -9.81 13.66 -10.86
N PHE A 124 -9.57 12.42 -10.41
CA PHE A 124 -10.23 11.88 -9.22
C PHE A 124 -9.62 12.39 -7.91
N PHE A 125 -8.30 12.47 -7.82
CA PHE A 125 -7.61 12.78 -6.57
C PHE A 125 -7.35 14.26 -6.34
N ASP A 126 -7.26 15.10 -7.38
CA ASP A 126 -7.00 16.54 -7.25
C ASP A 126 -7.95 17.26 -6.29
N PRO A 127 -9.28 17.02 -6.30
CA PRO A 127 -10.17 17.67 -5.35
C PRO A 127 -9.86 17.32 -3.90
N VAL A 128 -9.37 16.11 -3.64
CA VAL A 128 -8.95 15.67 -2.30
C VAL A 128 -7.61 16.28 -1.93
N ALA A 129 -6.64 16.28 -2.87
CA ALA A 129 -5.32 16.87 -2.69
C ALA A 129 -5.45 18.36 -2.30
N HIS A 130 -6.26 19.13 -3.01
CA HIS A 130 -6.52 20.54 -2.68
C HIS A 130 -7.12 20.73 -1.28
N ARG A 131 -8.02 19.85 -0.83
CA ARG A 131 -8.60 19.94 0.51
C ARG A 131 -7.59 19.61 1.60
N LEU A 132 -6.73 18.62 1.36
CA LEU A 132 -5.66 18.26 2.28
C LEU A 132 -4.61 19.38 2.36
N ASP A 133 -4.23 19.96 1.24
CA ASP A 133 -3.32 21.11 1.18
C ASP A 133 -3.89 22.30 1.95
N ALA A 134 -5.15 22.67 1.72
CA ALA A 134 -5.83 23.72 2.47
C ALA A 134 -5.90 23.45 3.98
N ALA A 135 -6.03 22.19 4.39
CA ALA A 135 -5.99 21.83 5.81
C ALA A 135 -4.58 21.97 6.38
N MET A 136 -3.56 21.53 5.66
CA MET A 136 -2.16 21.60 6.09
C MET A 136 -1.63 23.03 6.11
N SER A 137 -2.11 23.91 5.24
CA SER A 137 -1.71 25.31 5.17
C SER A 137 -2.06 26.13 6.45
N ASN A 138 -2.92 25.60 7.32
CA ASN A 138 -3.22 26.20 8.61
C ASN A 138 -2.16 25.93 9.68
N TYR A 139 -1.14 25.13 9.38
CA TYR A 139 -0.11 24.75 10.33
C TYR A 139 1.25 25.35 9.97
N PRO A 140 2.08 25.74 10.95
CA PRO A 140 3.39 26.28 10.68
C PRO A 140 4.32 25.21 10.07
N PRO A 141 5.25 25.58 9.16
CA PRO A 141 6.14 24.62 8.48
C PRO A 141 6.88 23.68 9.43
N ARG A 142 7.39 24.20 10.54
CA ARG A 142 8.08 23.41 11.57
C ARG A 142 7.22 22.26 12.13
N LEU A 143 5.91 22.47 12.27
CA LEU A 143 5.02 21.41 12.75
C LEU A 143 4.80 20.36 11.67
N LEU A 144 4.71 20.79 10.41
CA LEU A 144 4.58 19.86 9.27
C LEU A 144 5.85 18.99 9.13
N GLU A 145 7.05 19.57 9.28
CA GLU A 145 8.32 18.82 9.31
C GLU A 145 8.34 17.76 10.44
N GLN A 146 7.88 18.13 11.63
CA GLN A 146 7.78 17.19 12.74
C GLN A 146 6.76 16.08 12.50
N PHE A 147 5.65 16.40 11.85
CA PHE A 147 4.64 15.43 11.49
C PHE A 147 5.13 14.48 10.37
N GLU A 148 5.86 15.00 9.39
CA GLU A 148 6.50 14.20 8.35
C GLU A 148 7.47 13.17 8.95
N ALA A 149 8.37 13.60 9.85
CA ALA A 149 9.29 12.71 10.55
C ALA A 149 8.55 11.65 11.37
N PHE A 150 7.52 12.04 12.11
CA PHE A 150 6.69 11.12 12.87
C PHE A 150 6.00 10.06 11.97
N MET A 151 5.46 10.48 10.83
CA MET A 151 4.84 9.54 9.88
C MET A 151 5.86 8.59 9.25
N ALA A 152 7.10 9.05 9.00
CA ALA A 152 8.18 8.20 8.53
C ALA A 152 8.54 7.10 9.56
N ASP A 153 8.63 7.46 10.84
CA ASP A 153 8.89 6.51 11.92
C ASP A 153 7.77 5.46 12.04
N LEU A 154 6.50 5.89 11.95
CA LEU A 154 5.36 4.97 11.98
C LEU A 154 5.35 4.01 10.78
N ASN A 155 5.61 4.51 9.58
CA ASN A 155 5.69 3.67 8.39
C ASN A 155 6.82 2.65 8.52
N THR A 156 8.00 3.05 9.02
CA THR A 156 9.12 2.14 9.26
C THR A 156 8.75 1.03 10.25
N ALA A 157 8.03 1.37 11.33
CA ALA A 157 7.59 0.39 12.31
C ALA A 157 6.57 -0.61 11.71
N LEU A 158 5.66 -0.14 10.89
CA LEU A 158 4.68 -0.99 10.19
C LEU A 158 5.35 -1.89 9.15
N ASP A 159 6.26 -1.35 8.34
CA ASP A 159 7.00 -2.12 7.33
C ASP A 159 7.83 -3.24 7.98
N THR A 160 8.48 -2.94 9.12
CA THR A 160 9.23 -3.94 9.89
C THR A 160 8.32 -5.05 10.38
N HIS A 161 7.18 -4.71 10.96
CA HIS A 161 6.22 -5.69 11.47
C HIS A 161 5.63 -6.58 10.36
N LEU A 162 5.26 -6.00 9.23
CA LEU A 162 4.74 -6.74 8.07
C LEU A 162 5.80 -7.71 7.51
N GLY A 163 7.05 -7.25 7.36
CA GLY A 163 8.16 -8.11 6.92
C GLY A 163 8.44 -9.28 7.87
N GLU A 164 8.29 -9.10 9.19
CA GLU A 164 8.39 -10.19 10.15
C GLU A 164 7.25 -11.20 10.05
N GLN A 165 6.04 -10.76 9.74
CA GLN A 165 4.88 -11.64 9.55
C GLN A 165 5.03 -12.49 8.28
N ASP A 166 5.48 -11.91 7.18
CA ASP A 166 5.74 -12.64 5.93
C ASP A 166 6.78 -13.74 6.12
N SER A 167 7.80 -13.47 6.96
CA SER A 167 8.84 -14.45 7.29
C SER A 167 8.34 -15.60 8.18
N LYS A 168 7.25 -15.41 8.93
CA LYS A 168 6.63 -16.40 9.82
C LYS A 168 5.47 -17.16 9.18
N ALA A 169 4.98 -16.73 8.01
CA ALA A 169 3.90 -17.40 7.32
C ALA A 169 4.35 -18.82 6.91
N PRO A 170 3.64 -19.89 7.32
CA PRO A 170 4.01 -21.24 6.94
C PRO A 170 3.92 -21.36 5.40
N HIS A 171 5.01 -21.74 4.77
CA HIS A 171 5.01 -22.12 3.37
C HIS A 171 4.02 -23.28 3.23
N SER A 172 2.90 -23.07 2.56
CA SER A 172 2.00 -24.16 2.20
C SER A 172 2.80 -25.14 1.34
N PRO A 173 2.97 -26.42 1.78
CA PRO A 173 3.65 -27.40 0.95
C PRO A 173 2.80 -27.58 -0.32
N GLY A 174 3.44 -27.43 -1.45
CA GLY A 174 2.83 -27.54 -2.77
C GLY A 174 1.96 -28.80 -2.85
N ALA A 175 0.75 -28.64 -3.37
CA ALA A 175 -0.14 -29.73 -3.69
C ALA A 175 0.60 -30.75 -4.56
N SER A 176 0.93 -31.90 -3.96
CA SER A 176 1.44 -33.06 -4.67
C SER A 176 0.39 -33.47 -5.72
N ALA A 177 0.79 -33.47 -6.96
CA ALA A 177 -0.03 -33.96 -8.06
C ALA A 177 -0.49 -35.40 -7.77
N PRO A 178 -1.76 -35.74 -8.00
CA PRO A 178 -2.21 -37.12 -7.90
C PRO A 178 -1.53 -37.94 -9.00
N GLY A 179 -0.79 -38.95 -8.58
CA GLY A 179 -0.13 -39.91 -9.47
C GLY A 179 -1.14 -40.57 -10.39
N THR A 180 -0.89 -40.45 -11.68
CA THR A 180 -1.60 -41.17 -12.75
C THR A 180 -1.24 -42.66 -12.64
N SER A 181 -2.13 -43.46 -12.05
CA SER A 181 -2.09 -44.91 -12.16
C SER A 181 -2.56 -45.30 -13.56
N ALA A 182 -1.66 -45.82 -14.36
CA ALA A 182 -1.98 -46.47 -15.61
C ALA A 182 -2.73 -47.80 -15.32
N PRO A 183 -3.81 -48.15 -16.04
CA PRO A 183 -4.36 -49.50 -15.99
C PRO A 183 -3.55 -50.44 -16.84
N GLY A 184 -3.07 -51.53 -16.20
CA GLY A 184 -2.45 -52.65 -16.90
C GLY A 184 -3.42 -53.31 -17.86
N ARG A 185 -2.85 -53.82 -18.94
CA ARG A 185 -3.49 -54.72 -19.91
C ARG A 185 -3.71 -56.08 -19.27
N GLU A 186 -4.88 -56.64 -19.47
CA GLU A 186 -5.15 -58.00 -19.89
C GLU A 186 -6.38 -58.02 -20.80
#